data_734b7c3a9a85bae888efeda4e44c5636
#
_entry.id   734b7c3a9a85bae888efeda4e44c5636
#
_cell.length_a   1.000
_cell.length_b   1.000
_cell.length_c   1.000
_cell.angle_alpha   90.00
_cell.angle_beta   90.00
_cell.angle_gamma   90.00
#
_symmetry.space_group_name_H-M   'P 1'
#
loop_
_entity.id
_entity.type
_entity.pdbx_description
1 polymer ?
#
loop_
_entity_poly.entity_id
_entity_poly.type
_entity_poly.pdbx_seq_one_letter_code
_entity_poly.pdbx_strand_id
1 'polypeptide(L)'
;MTIDELFSIKGVVAAGEFDELGRLKGFKSKTLTKQQADSTAMLSGSLVSLLGTISSLYTTYCGVLLSPFRGVTVKGADYSIMLHCGEKTCLGVIIKNEDADYANIEKKVEYFSNNGVIKT
;
A
#
# COMPACT_ATOMS: atom_id res chain seq x y z
N MET A 1 5.27 14.48 8.28
CA MET A 1 4.50 13.23 8.48
C MET A 1 4.61 12.33 7.27
N THR A 2 4.72 11.07 7.51
CA THR A 2 4.91 10.07 6.45
C THR A 2 3.80 10.07 5.40
N ILE A 3 2.55 10.15 5.84
CA ILE A 3 1.41 10.17 4.90
C ILE A 3 1.47 11.43 4.04
N ASP A 4 1.84 12.56 4.62
CA ASP A 4 2.00 13.81 3.86
C ASP A 4 3.16 13.71 2.85
N GLU A 5 4.26 13.07 3.23
CA GLU A 5 5.39 12.86 2.32
C GLU A 5 4.98 12.00 1.14
N LEU A 6 4.28 10.88 1.38
CA LEU A 6 3.77 10.04 0.30
C LEU A 6 2.82 10.81 -0.59
N PHE A 7 1.90 11.56 0.01
CA PHE A 7 0.91 12.32 -0.73
C PHE A 7 1.52 13.42 -1.60
N SER A 8 2.71 13.92 -1.23
CA SER A 8 3.40 14.98 -1.97
C SER A 8 4.13 14.47 -3.22
N ILE A 9 4.31 13.18 -3.37
CA ILE A 9 5.03 12.62 -4.53
C ILE A 9 4.15 12.73 -5.76
N LYS A 10 4.78 13.11 -6.88
CA LYS A 10 4.07 13.29 -8.15
C LYS A 10 3.33 12.03 -8.57
N GLY A 11 2.05 12.16 -8.81
CA GLY A 11 1.17 11.07 -9.21
C GLY A 11 0.35 10.48 -8.08
N VAL A 12 0.71 10.70 -6.83
CA VAL A 12 -0.06 10.18 -5.70
C VAL A 12 -1.31 11.04 -5.48
N VAL A 13 -2.48 10.43 -5.54
CA VAL A 13 -3.77 11.10 -5.32
C VAL A 13 -4.42 10.72 -4.00
N ALA A 14 -3.96 9.65 -3.39
CA ALA A 14 -4.39 9.25 -2.05
C ALA A 14 -3.30 8.38 -1.42
N ALA A 15 -3.13 8.51 -0.12
CA ALA A 15 -2.19 7.69 0.66
C ALA A 15 -2.85 7.34 1.98
N GLY A 16 -2.66 6.11 2.44
CA GLY A 16 -3.26 5.66 3.68
C GLY A 16 -2.42 4.60 4.37
N GLU A 17 -2.59 4.54 5.68
CA GLU A 17 -2.00 3.51 6.53
C GLU A 17 -3.12 2.63 7.05
N PHE A 18 -2.91 1.32 7.03
CA PHE A 18 -3.90 0.35 7.51
C PHE A 18 -3.19 -0.82 8.20
N ASP A 19 -3.95 -1.62 8.93
CA ASP A 19 -3.41 -2.82 9.54
C ASP A 19 -3.83 -4.08 8.76
N GLU A 20 -3.33 -5.22 9.17
CA GLU A 20 -3.58 -6.49 8.49
C GLU A 20 -5.04 -6.91 8.49
N LEU A 21 -5.84 -6.35 9.40
CA LEU A 21 -7.28 -6.61 9.46
C LEU A 21 -8.08 -5.65 8.58
N GLY A 22 -7.40 -4.76 7.87
CA GLY A 22 -8.05 -3.79 6.99
C GLY A 22 -8.63 -2.59 7.74
N ARG A 23 -8.11 -2.28 8.93
CA ARG A 23 -8.54 -1.11 9.67
C ARG A 23 -7.69 0.09 9.30
N LEU A 24 -8.35 1.17 8.93
CA LEU A 24 -7.68 2.41 8.55
C LEU A 24 -7.09 3.07 9.80
N LYS A 25 -5.81 3.45 9.72
CA LYS A 25 -5.12 4.18 10.79
C LYS A 25 -4.95 5.66 10.47
N GLY A 26 -4.94 6.03 9.22
CA GLY A 26 -4.83 7.40 8.78
C GLY A 26 -4.81 7.48 7.26
N PHE A 27 -5.24 8.61 6.72
CA PHE A 27 -5.21 8.80 5.27
C PHE A 27 -5.14 10.27 4.90
N LYS A 28 -4.70 10.51 3.67
CA LYS A 28 -4.80 11.82 3.02
C LYS A 28 -5.19 11.61 1.57
N SER A 29 -6.18 12.35 1.11
CA SER A 29 -6.70 12.22 -0.24
C SER A 29 -7.29 13.53 -0.71
N LYS A 30 -7.28 13.74 -2.03
CA LYS A 30 -7.94 14.89 -2.66
C LYS A 30 -9.43 14.64 -2.88
N THR A 31 -9.85 13.38 -2.94
CA THR A 31 -11.17 13.02 -3.45
C THR A 31 -11.94 12.02 -2.59
N LEU A 32 -11.27 11.23 -1.75
CA LEU A 32 -11.93 10.21 -0.95
C LEU A 32 -12.53 10.79 0.32
N THR A 33 -13.77 10.39 0.61
CA THR A 33 -14.37 10.63 1.91
C THR A 33 -13.78 9.67 2.94
N LYS A 34 -14.01 9.92 4.23
CA LYS A 34 -13.61 9.00 5.31
C LYS A 34 -14.19 7.61 5.09
N GLN A 35 -15.47 7.53 4.69
CA GLN A 35 -16.13 6.25 4.45
C GLN A 35 -15.48 5.49 3.29
N GLN A 36 -15.15 6.19 2.20
CA GLN A 36 -14.46 5.59 1.07
C GLN A 36 -13.05 5.12 1.46
N ALA A 37 -12.36 5.90 2.28
CA ALA A 37 -11.04 5.52 2.78
C ALA A 37 -11.11 4.28 3.67
N ASP A 38 -12.10 4.18 4.54
CA ASP A 38 -12.33 2.99 5.37
C ASP A 38 -12.59 1.75 4.50
N SER A 39 -13.42 1.88 3.47
CA SER A 39 -13.71 0.78 2.55
C SER A 39 -12.47 0.34 1.77
N THR A 40 -11.68 1.31 1.34
CA THR A 40 -10.43 1.03 0.61
C THR A 40 -9.43 0.30 1.51
N ALA A 41 -9.33 0.67 2.77
CA ALA A 41 -8.46 -0.01 3.74
C ALA A 41 -8.92 -1.46 3.95
N MET A 42 -10.22 -1.69 4.05
CA MET A 42 -10.80 -3.03 4.21
C MET A 42 -10.48 -3.92 3.01
N LEU A 43 -10.66 -3.40 1.79
CA LEU A 43 -10.32 -4.11 0.56
C LEU A 43 -8.82 -4.41 0.48
N SER A 44 -8.00 -3.44 0.86
CA SER A 44 -6.55 -3.60 0.86
C SER A 44 -6.09 -4.68 1.84
N GLY A 45 -6.66 -4.70 3.04
CA GLY A 45 -6.37 -5.74 4.03
C GLY A 45 -6.75 -7.13 3.54
N SER A 46 -7.90 -7.25 2.87
CA SER A 46 -8.33 -8.52 2.28
C SER A 46 -7.39 -8.98 1.18
N LEU A 47 -6.95 -8.07 0.32
CA LEU A 47 -6.02 -8.39 -0.75
C LEU A 47 -4.66 -8.84 -0.19
N VAL A 48 -4.14 -8.14 0.80
CA VAL A 48 -2.88 -8.47 1.47
C VAL A 48 -2.95 -9.86 2.10
N SER A 49 -4.06 -10.19 2.77
CA SER A 49 -4.27 -11.50 3.38
C SER A 49 -4.27 -12.61 2.32
N LEU A 50 -4.99 -12.41 1.22
CA LEU A 50 -5.04 -13.38 0.12
C LEU A 50 -3.65 -13.59 -0.50
N LEU A 51 -2.95 -12.51 -0.80
CA LEU A 51 -1.63 -12.58 -1.42
C LEU A 51 -0.59 -13.16 -0.48
N GLY A 52 -0.73 -12.95 0.83
CA GLY A 52 0.11 -13.60 1.82
C GLY A 52 -0.02 -15.12 1.77
N THR A 53 -1.26 -15.62 1.66
CA THR A 53 -1.54 -17.04 1.51
C THR A 53 -0.95 -17.57 0.19
N ILE A 54 -1.18 -16.87 -0.91
CA ILE A 54 -0.64 -17.25 -2.22
C ILE A 54 0.89 -17.31 -2.20
N SER A 55 1.53 -16.32 -1.60
CA SER A 55 2.99 -16.28 -1.48
C SER A 55 3.54 -17.48 -0.71
N SER A 56 2.87 -17.87 0.38
CA SER A 56 3.25 -19.06 1.15
C SER A 56 3.11 -20.33 0.34
N LEU A 57 2.06 -20.45 -0.46
CA LEU A 57 1.83 -21.62 -1.31
C LEU A 57 2.90 -21.73 -2.40
N TYR A 58 3.25 -20.62 -3.05
CA TYR A 58 4.34 -20.61 -4.01
C TYR A 58 5.66 -21.05 -3.39
N THR A 59 5.94 -20.57 -2.19
CA THR A 59 7.15 -20.97 -1.46
C THR A 59 7.15 -22.48 -1.21
N THR A 60 6.02 -23.03 -0.77
CA THR A 60 5.89 -24.46 -0.45
C THR A 60 5.96 -25.33 -1.69
N TYR A 61 5.22 -25.00 -2.75
CA TYR A 61 5.07 -25.89 -3.89
C TYR A 61 6.09 -25.67 -5.00
N CYS A 62 6.60 -24.47 -5.14
CA CYS A 62 7.51 -24.13 -6.24
C CYS A 62 8.96 -23.92 -5.78
N GLY A 63 9.19 -23.90 -4.47
CA GLY A 63 10.54 -23.66 -3.95
C GLY A 63 11.02 -22.23 -4.18
N VAL A 64 10.13 -21.33 -4.58
CA VAL A 64 10.44 -19.91 -4.81
C VAL A 64 10.13 -19.15 -3.52
N LEU A 65 11.11 -18.45 -2.97
CA LEU A 65 10.94 -17.77 -1.70
C LEU A 65 10.13 -16.46 -1.91
N LEU A 66 8.82 -16.58 -1.84
CA LEU A 66 7.89 -15.43 -1.93
C LEU A 66 7.27 -15.04 -0.60
N SER A 67 7.44 -15.84 0.44
CA SER A 67 6.97 -15.52 1.78
C SER A 67 8.11 -14.87 2.59
N PRO A 68 7.85 -13.84 3.41
CA PRO A 68 6.56 -13.18 3.58
C PRO A 68 6.22 -12.25 2.41
N PHE A 69 4.92 -12.03 2.20
CA PHE A 69 4.42 -11.08 1.22
C PHE A 69 4.87 -9.66 1.59
N ARG A 70 5.39 -8.92 0.62
CA ARG A 70 5.89 -7.55 0.84
C ARG A 70 5.02 -6.49 0.18
N GLY A 71 4.57 -6.73 -1.03
CA GLY A 71 3.81 -5.71 -1.72
C GLY A 71 3.28 -6.14 -3.06
N VAL A 72 2.36 -5.35 -3.60
CA VAL A 72 1.75 -5.56 -4.91
C VAL A 72 1.37 -4.22 -5.52
N THR A 73 1.45 -4.14 -6.82
CA THR A 73 0.92 -3.02 -7.59
C THR A 73 -0.14 -3.55 -8.54
N VAL A 74 -1.35 -3.01 -8.43
CA VAL A 74 -2.46 -3.34 -9.32
C VAL A 74 -2.60 -2.19 -10.31
N LYS A 75 -2.31 -2.45 -11.57
CA LYS A 75 -2.34 -1.42 -12.60
C LYS A 75 -3.68 -1.40 -13.32
N GLY A 76 -4.34 -0.26 -13.30
CA GLY A 76 -5.53 0.01 -14.09
C GLY A 76 -5.21 0.90 -15.29
N ALA A 77 -6.24 1.31 -16.02
CA ALA A 77 -6.08 2.14 -17.22
C ALA A 77 -5.53 3.52 -16.88
N ASP A 78 -6.15 4.21 -15.93
CA ASP A 78 -5.78 5.59 -15.57
C ASP A 78 -5.16 5.69 -14.18
N TYR A 79 -5.47 4.75 -13.30
CA TYR A 79 -5.00 4.72 -11.92
C TYR A 79 -4.42 3.37 -11.59
N SER A 80 -3.50 3.37 -10.64
CA SER A 80 -2.92 2.15 -10.07
C SER A 80 -3.00 2.23 -8.56
N ILE A 81 -2.96 1.07 -7.90
CA ILE A 81 -2.92 0.97 -6.45
C ILE A 81 -1.65 0.22 -6.09
N MET A 82 -0.85 0.79 -5.21
CA MET A 82 0.35 0.14 -4.70
C MET A 82 0.16 -0.11 -3.21
N LEU A 83 0.27 -1.37 -2.79
CA LEU A 83 0.16 -1.79 -1.41
C LEU A 83 1.48 -2.39 -0.97
N HIS A 84 1.94 -2.04 0.21
CA HIS A 84 3.16 -2.60 0.76
C HIS A 84 2.99 -2.80 2.27
N CYS A 85 3.27 -4.03 2.73
CA CYS A 85 3.26 -4.36 4.15
C CYS A 85 4.68 -4.72 4.56
N GLY A 86 5.24 -3.90 5.43
CA GLY A 86 6.57 -4.13 5.98
C GLY A 86 6.49 -4.62 7.42
N GLU A 87 7.59 -4.48 8.13
CA GLU A 87 7.69 -4.98 9.50
C GLU A 87 6.84 -4.19 10.48
N LYS A 88 6.53 -2.94 10.19
CA LYS A 88 5.85 -2.06 11.13
C LYS A 88 4.39 -1.79 10.80
N THR A 89 4.08 -1.66 9.51
CA THR A 89 2.73 -1.26 9.12
C THR A 89 2.48 -1.58 7.64
N CYS A 90 1.23 -1.43 7.22
CA CYS A 90 0.84 -1.52 5.82
C CYS A 90 0.49 -0.13 5.29
N LEU A 91 0.96 0.17 4.09
CA LEU A 91 0.69 1.43 3.41
C LEU A 91 0.09 1.16 2.04
N GLY A 92 -0.83 2.01 1.64
CA GLY A 92 -1.44 1.96 0.33
C GLY A 92 -1.45 3.34 -0.29
N VAL A 93 -1.20 3.41 -1.59
CA VAL A 93 -1.31 4.65 -2.34
C VAL A 93 -2.12 4.40 -3.60
N ILE A 94 -2.93 5.39 -3.97
CA ILE A 94 -3.62 5.43 -5.25
C ILE A 94 -2.85 6.41 -6.12
N ILE A 95 -2.48 5.97 -7.31
CA ILE A 95 -1.58 6.66 -8.20
C ILE A 95 -2.31 6.97 -9.51
N LYS A 96 -2.26 8.21 -9.95
CA LYS A 96 -2.68 8.58 -11.29
C LYS A 96 -1.51 8.25 -12.22
N ASN A 97 -1.73 7.37 -13.20
CA ASN A 97 -0.64 6.81 -14.01
C ASN A 97 0.12 7.84 -14.83
N GLU A 98 -0.56 8.90 -15.25
CA GLU A 98 0.05 9.94 -16.06
C GLU A 98 1.15 10.67 -15.28
N ASP A 99 2.37 10.61 -15.79
CA ASP A 99 3.55 11.28 -15.22
C ASP A 99 3.89 10.89 -13.78
N ALA A 100 3.46 9.73 -13.32
CA ALA A 100 3.74 9.30 -11.96
C ALA A 100 5.20 8.87 -11.80
N ASP A 101 5.81 9.23 -10.66
CA ASP A 101 7.16 8.82 -10.30
C ASP A 101 7.11 7.50 -9.52
N TYR A 102 6.84 6.40 -10.23
CA TYR A 102 6.64 5.09 -9.61
C TYR A 102 7.84 4.63 -8.78
N ALA A 103 9.05 4.85 -9.27
CA ALA A 103 10.25 4.40 -8.57
C ALA A 103 10.39 5.08 -7.21
N ASN A 104 10.14 6.37 -7.14
CA ASN A 104 10.20 7.13 -5.90
C ASN A 104 9.05 6.74 -4.95
N ILE A 105 7.85 6.54 -5.49
CA ILE A 105 6.68 6.11 -4.72
C ILE A 105 6.97 4.77 -4.06
N GLU A 106 7.43 3.78 -4.84
CA GLU A 106 7.74 2.44 -4.34
C GLU A 106 8.80 2.48 -3.24
N LYS A 107 9.86 3.23 -3.48
CA LYS A 107 10.95 3.37 -2.51
C LYS A 107 10.47 3.93 -1.17
N LYS A 108 9.63 4.97 -1.21
CA LYS A 108 9.11 5.60 0.00
C LYS A 108 8.10 4.72 0.71
N VAL A 109 7.21 4.08 -0.03
CA VAL A 109 6.22 3.16 0.55
C VAL A 109 6.93 2.00 1.25
N GLU A 110 7.93 1.42 0.61
CA GLU A 110 8.72 0.35 1.19
C GLU A 110 9.44 0.80 2.47
N TYR A 111 10.12 1.93 2.41
CA TYR A 111 10.85 2.46 3.56
C TYR A 111 9.93 2.68 4.76
N PHE A 112 8.80 3.37 4.56
CA PHE A 112 7.91 3.70 5.67
C PHE A 112 7.12 2.51 6.19
N SER A 113 6.83 1.51 5.37
CA SER A 113 6.16 0.30 5.85
C SER A 113 7.07 -0.53 6.75
N ASN A 114 8.38 -0.50 6.52
CA ASN A 114 9.35 -1.21 7.33
C ASN A 114 9.76 -0.45 8.60
N ASN A 115 9.78 0.87 8.55
CA ASN A 115 10.29 1.71 9.64
C ASN A 115 9.20 2.36 10.47
N GLY A 116 7.96 2.27 10.02
CA GLY A 116 6.82 2.86 10.70
C GLY A 116 6.57 4.30 10.27
N VAL A 117 5.38 4.77 10.56
CA VAL A 117 4.94 6.13 10.29
C VAL A 117 5.40 7.00 11.44
N ILE A 118 6.18 8.03 11.13
CA ILE A 118 6.62 8.99 12.14
C ILE A 118 5.43 9.90 12.45
N LYS A 119 4.96 9.82 13.69
CA LYS A 119 3.91 10.68 14.19
C LYS A 119 4.55 11.76 15.04
N THR A 120 4.58 12.94 14.52
CA THR A 120 5.02 14.10 15.27
C THR A 120 3.84 14.92 15.74
#